data_5cf9ebc923ec2e65102602cf020f5f9e
#
_entry.id   5cf9ebc923ec2e65102602cf020f5f9e
#
_cell.length_a   1.000
_cell.length_b   1.000
_cell.length_c   1.000
_cell.angle_alpha   90.00
_cell.angle_beta   90.00
_cell.angle_gamma   90.00
#
_symmetry.space_group_name_H-M   'P 1'
#
loop_
_entity.id
_entity.type
_entity.pdbx_description
1 polymer ?
#
loop_
_entity_poly.entity_id
_entity_poly.type
_entity_poly.pdbx_seq_one_letter_code
_entity_poly.pdbx_strand_id
1 'polypeptide(L)'
;AVDGEKASNIDLLENFEYAIATCRRMWEIHMYMMYGTYTPFVLFEQLCKHLLNIDDTHPDFQKLMSGFDNESFRVDRGLCDFAQKLRDMGMEGELLAAAPKDWEARLAGTEQGRAFLKEFRVFLDEKAGWRMERMAEICVPTWSEDIAQAFDKVAIYLKAGQTFDLEKKRQSLEAERKKTEKELLERVAPEQRGWFSMLMKVAQNCSRFSEEHNHYLDQNTHALLRKTCLDLAKRFVAGGAINEQDDIFFLMPDEVRRAGINPGKFNLKAIVARRRDEWVQWNKNGNAPIVLRADFSLPQAMEVMVKSMDPIALKVVVGKMPEARPELKADLYGTCGSAGVAEGVARVVLKDEDLATIQNGDILVAMSTSPAWTPIFGMIKGVVV
;
A
#
# COMPACT_ATOMS: atom_id res chain seq x y z
N ALA A 1 14.76 -1.66 20.89
CA ALA A 1 14.65 -0.30 20.36
C ALA A 1 15.49 0.62 21.24
N VAL A 2 16.30 1.48 20.61
CA VAL A 2 17.12 2.49 21.30
C VAL A 2 16.22 3.65 21.72
N ASP A 3 16.34 4.12 22.97
CA ASP A 3 15.66 5.34 23.42
C ASP A 3 16.38 6.55 22.80
N GLY A 4 15.81 7.14 21.76
CA GLY A 4 16.43 8.22 21.00
C GLY A 4 16.76 9.49 21.82
N GLU A 5 16.13 9.68 22.99
CA GLU A 5 16.43 10.83 23.86
C GLU A 5 17.63 10.60 24.77
N LYS A 6 17.79 9.36 25.26
CA LYS A 6 18.84 8.99 26.23
C LYS A 6 20.10 8.43 25.58
N ALA A 7 20.00 7.95 24.35
CA ALA A 7 21.10 7.32 23.63
C ALA A 7 22.23 8.33 23.32
N SER A 8 23.48 7.85 23.28
CA SER A 8 24.59 8.62 22.75
C SER A 8 24.51 8.75 21.21
N ASN A 9 25.28 9.67 20.65
CA ASN A 9 25.35 9.80 19.19
C ASN A 9 25.90 8.51 18.53
N ILE A 10 26.76 7.79 19.23
CA ILE A 10 27.31 6.51 18.73
C ILE A 10 26.19 5.46 18.71
N ASP A 11 25.42 5.32 19.79
CA ASP A 11 24.28 4.37 19.83
C ASP A 11 23.25 4.67 18.74
N LEU A 12 22.99 5.96 18.46
CA LEU A 12 22.08 6.36 17.38
C LEU A 12 22.63 6.01 16.00
N LEU A 13 23.95 6.19 15.76
CA LEU A 13 24.59 5.78 14.52
C LEU A 13 24.58 4.26 14.35
N GLU A 14 24.86 3.49 15.38
CA GLU A 14 24.77 2.03 15.35
C GLU A 14 23.35 1.58 15.02
N ASN A 15 22.34 2.23 15.62
CA ASN A 15 20.93 1.96 15.31
C ASN A 15 20.58 2.32 13.85
N PHE A 16 21.14 3.40 13.32
CA PHE A 16 20.99 3.79 11.92
C PHE A 16 21.57 2.74 10.97
N GLU A 17 22.79 2.24 11.24
CA GLU A 17 23.40 1.16 10.45
C GLU A 17 22.57 -0.14 10.55
N TYR A 18 22.08 -0.47 11.73
CA TYR A 18 21.20 -1.61 11.91
C TYR A 18 19.89 -1.48 11.13
N ALA A 19 19.27 -0.28 11.13
CA ALA A 19 18.06 -0.03 10.38
C ALA A 19 18.26 -0.12 8.87
N ILE A 20 19.36 0.44 8.34
CA ILE A 20 19.73 0.29 6.93
C ILE A 20 19.96 -1.19 6.55
N ALA A 21 20.73 -1.91 7.37
CA ALA A 21 20.99 -3.33 7.14
C ALA A 21 19.69 -4.16 7.19
N THR A 22 18.79 -3.84 8.12
CA THR A 22 17.48 -4.47 8.25
C THR A 22 16.63 -4.22 7.02
N CYS A 23 16.50 -2.95 6.57
CA CYS A 23 15.77 -2.63 5.35
C CYS A 23 16.32 -3.40 4.14
N ARG A 24 17.65 -3.41 3.96
CA ARG A 24 18.29 -4.18 2.87
C ARG A 24 17.94 -5.66 2.95
N ARG A 25 18.06 -6.27 4.13
CA ARG A 25 17.74 -7.68 4.33
C ARG A 25 16.26 -7.98 4.10
N MET A 26 15.37 -7.09 4.49
CA MET A 26 13.93 -7.26 4.26
C MET A 26 13.58 -7.15 2.78
N TRP A 27 14.23 -6.26 2.01
CA TRP A 27 14.08 -6.20 0.56
C TRP A 27 14.60 -7.44 -0.16
N GLU A 28 15.71 -8.05 0.32
CA GLU A 28 16.14 -9.36 -0.19
C GLU A 28 15.07 -10.43 0.04
N ILE A 29 14.50 -10.49 1.26
CA ILE A 29 13.42 -11.42 1.61
C ILE A 29 12.18 -11.14 0.76
N HIS A 30 11.81 -9.86 0.57
CA HIS A 30 10.70 -9.45 -0.30
C HIS A 30 10.83 -10.04 -1.70
N MET A 31 12.01 -9.93 -2.33
CA MET A 31 12.23 -10.51 -3.66
C MET A 31 12.05 -12.03 -3.69
N TYR A 32 12.56 -12.76 -2.69
CA TYR A 32 12.32 -14.21 -2.59
C TYR A 32 10.85 -14.54 -2.37
N MET A 33 10.16 -13.74 -1.56
CA MET A 33 8.75 -13.94 -1.27
C MET A 33 7.87 -13.67 -2.48
N MET A 34 8.19 -12.67 -3.30
CA MET A 34 7.49 -12.41 -4.56
C MET A 34 7.44 -13.68 -5.42
N TYR A 35 8.59 -14.32 -5.67
CA TYR A 35 8.62 -15.60 -6.39
C TYR A 35 7.90 -16.72 -5.65
N GLY A 36 8.11 -16.84 -4.34
CA GLY A 36 7.51 -17.89 -3.50
C GLY A 36 5.98 -17.81 -3.42
N THR A 37 5.42 -16.62 -3.50
CA THR A 37 3.96 -16.40 -3.43
C THR A 37 3.28 -16.44 -4.80
N TYR A 38 3.91 -15.87 -5.83
CA TYR A 38 3.33 -15.86 -7.17
C TYR A 38 3.44 -17.21 -7.90
N THR A 39 4.50 -17.99 -7.65
CA THR A 39 4.67 -19.31 -8.28
C THR A 39 3.47 -20.25 -8.02
N PRO A 40 3.02 -20.49 -6.78
CA PRO A 40 1.86 -21.33 -6.55
C PRO A 40 0.56 -20.77 -7.14
N PHE A 41 0.41 -19.45 -7.17
CA PHE A 41 -0.74 -18.81 -7.83
C PHE A 41 -0.77 -19.13 -9.32
N VAL A 42 0.34 -18.93 -10.04
CA VAL A 42 0.45 -19.22 -11.49
C VAL A 42 0.28 -20.71 -11.77
N LEU A 43 0.88 -21.58 -10.94
CA LEU A 43 0.72 -23.03 -11.10
C LEU A 43 -0.73 -23.46 -10.89
N PHE A 44 -1.43 -22.89 -9.93
CA PHE A 44 -2.84 -23.20 -9.69
C PHE A 44 -3.72 -22.68 -10.83
N GLU A 45 -3.44 -21.49 -11.36
CA GLU A 45 -4.11 -20.99 -12.56
C GLU A 45 -3.93 -21.93 -13.75
N GLN A 46 -2.70 -22.37 -14.02
CA GLN A 46 -2.43 -23.32 -15.11
C GLN A 46 -3.18 -24.65 -14.90
N LEU A 47 -3.24 -25.14 -13.66
CA LEU A 47 -4.01 -26.33 -13.33
C LEU A 47 -5.51 -26.13 -13.57
N CYS A 48 -6.08 -24.99 -13.15
CA CYS A 48 -7.46 -24.63 -13.40
C CYS A 48 -7.75 -24.54 -14.91
N LYS A 49 -6.85 -23.94 -15.69
CA LYS A 49 -6.97 -23.87 -17.14
C LYS A 49 -6.94 -25.25 -17.79
N HIS A 50 -6.03 -26.10 -17.35
CA HIS A 50 -5.90 -27.46 -17.88
C HIS A 50 -7.09 -28.36 -17.56
N LEU A 51 -7.56 -28.35 -16.30
CA LEU A 51 -8.60 -29.27 -15.84
C LEU A 51 -10.03 -28.76 -16.07
N LEU A 52 -10.23 -27.46 -16.02
CA LEU A 52 -11.56 -26.84 -15.97
C LEU A 52 -11.80 -25.80 -17.06
N ASN A 53 -10.79 -25.47 -17.84
CA ASN A 53 -10.78 -24.37 -18.82
C ASN A 53 -11.12 -23.00 -18.17
N ILE A 54 -10.56 -22.74 -16.98
CA ILE A 54 -10.73 -21.53 -16.16
C ILE A 54 -9.35 -20.87 -16.01
N ASP A 55 -9.21 -19.62 -16.38
CA ASP A 55 -8.01 -18.79 -16.14
C ASP A 55 -8.25 -17.75 -15.06
N ASP A 56 -7.24 -16.90 -14.78
CA ASP A 56 -7.27 -15.87 -13.73
C ASP A 56 -8.30 -14.74 -14.01
N THR A 57 -8.81 -14.61 -15.23
CA THR A 57 -9.88 -13.66 -15.57
C THR A 57 -11.28 -14.24 -15.37
N HIS A 58 -11.40 -15.55 -15.13
CA HIS A 58 -12.69 -16.20 -14.91
C HIS A 58 -13.27 -15.84 -13.53
N PRO A 59 -14.57 -15.50 -13.42
CA PRO A 59 -15.18 -15.12 -12.14
C PRO A 59 -14.98 -16.14 -11.01
N ASP A 60 -15.02 -17.43 -11.33
CA ASP A 60 -14.85 -18.47 -10.32
C ASP A 60 -13.41 -18.53 -9.80
N PHE A 61 -12.39 -18.32 -10.66
CA PHE A 61 -11.01 -18.22 -10.19
C PHE A 61 -10.82 -17.04 -9.24
N GLN A 62 -11.41 -15.90 -9.56
CA GLN A 62 -11.33 -14.71 -8.71
C GLN A 62 -12.05 -14.88 -7.38
N LYS A 63 -13.19 -15.57 -7.35
CA LYS A 63 -13.85 -15.95 -6.09
C LYS A 63 -12.96 -16.83 -5.22
N LEU A 64 -12.23 -17.78 -5.81
CA LEU A 64 -11.29 -18.63 -5.06
C LEU A 64 -10.18 -17.83 -4.37
N MET A 65 -9.82 -16.66 -4.90
CA MET A 65 -8.74 -15.80 -4.41
C MET A 65 -9.23 -14.58 -3.63
N SER A 66 -10.47 -14.58 -3.15
CA SER A 66 -11.09 -13.45 -2.45
C SER A 66 -11.52 -13.77 -1.01
N GLY A 67 -11.84 -12.73 -0.22
CA GLY A 67 -12.43 -12.86 1.12
C GLY A 67 -11.47 -13.36 2.19
N PHE A 68 -10.16 -13.15 2.04
CA PHE A 68 -9.17 -13.48 3.07
C PHE A 68 -9.11 -12.42 4.17
N ASP A 69 -8.80 -12.86 5.38
CA ASP A 69 -8.42 -12.01 6.50
C ASP A 69 -6.89 -11.84 6.49
N ASN A 70 -6.42 -10.62 6.39
CA ASN A 70 -5.00 -10.25 6.42
C ASN A 70 -4.81 -8.96 7.24
N GLU A 71 -3.56 -8.56 7.50
CA GLU A 71 -3.26 -7.40 8.35
C GLU A 71 -3.78 -6.08 7.75
N SER A 72 -3.71 -5.91 6.43
CA SER A 72 -4.27 -4.71 5.78
C SER A 72 -5.77 -4.60 6.03
N PHE A 73 -6.51 -5.71 5.87
CA PHE A 73 -7.93 -5.76 6.16
C PHE A 73 -8.24 -5.47 7.65
N ARG A 74 -7.43 -5.98 8.59
CA ARG A 74 -7.62 -5.75 10.03
C ARG A 74 -7.43 -4.28 10.41
N VAL A 75 -6.49 -3.59 9.77
CA VAL A 75 -6.33 -2.13 9.94
C VAL A 75 -7.56 -1.41 9.40
N ASP A 76 -8.02 -1.75 8.21
CA ASP A 76 -9.19 -1.11 7.60
C ASP A 76 -10.46 -1.35 8.41
N ARG A 77 -10.64 -2.55 8.96
CA ARG A 77 -11.73 -2.85 9.89
C ARG A 77 -11.64 -1.96 11.15
N GLY A 78 -10.45 -1.80 11.74
CA GLY A 78 -10.27 -0.91 12.87
C GLY A 78 -10.65 0.54 12.54
N LEU A 79 -10.26 1.06 11.37
CA LEU A 79 -10.68 2.40 10.93
C LEU A 79 -12.20 2.50 10.74
N CYS A 80 -12.83 1.45 10.21
CA CYS A 80 -14.28 1.37 10.07
C CYS A 80 -15.00 1.38 11.45
N ASP A 81 -14.44 0.65 12.43
CA ASP A 81 -14.95 0.64 13.82
C ASP A 81 -14.83 2.04 14.46
N PHE A 82 -13.74 2.76 14.22
CA PHE A 82 -13.59 4.15 14.67
C PHE A 82 -14.55 5.12 13.96
N ALA A 83 -14.83 4.91 12.68
CA ALA A 83 -15.86 5.67 11.98
C ALA A 83 -17.24 5.44 12.61
N GLN A 84 -17.55 4.19 12.97
CA GLN A 84 -18.82 3.88 13.67
C GLN A 84 -18.89 4.54 15.06
N LYS A 85 -17.81 4.53 15.84
CA LYS A 85 -17.76 5.25 17.12
C LYS A 85 -18.05 6.75 16.97
N LEU A 86 -17.52 7.40 15.92
CA LEU A 86 -17.81 8.82 15.65
C LEU A 86 -19.29 9.06 15.31
N ARG A 87 -19.95 8.13 14.61
CA ARG A 87 -21.41 8.18 14.38
C ARG A 87 -22.19 8.05 15.68
N ASP A 88 -21.83 7.07 16.50
CA ASP A 88 -22.47 6.83 17.80
C ASP A 88 -22.33 8.03 18.75
N MET A 89 -21.24 8.79 18.62
CA MET A 89 -21.01 10.04 19.32
C MET A 89 -21.78 11.24 18.71
N GLY A 90 -22.45 11.06 17.56
CA GLY A 90 -23.15 12.13 16.84
C GLY A 90 -22.24 13.17 16.19
N MET A 91 -20.95 12.88 16.00
CA MET A 91 -19.95 13.83 15.49
C MET A 91 -19.77 13.73 13.97
N GLU A 92 -20.39 12.78 13.28
CA GLU A 92 -20.22 12.54 11.85
C GLU A 92 -20.41 13.82 11.00
N GLY A 93 -21.51 14.55 11.18
CA GLY A 93 -21.80 15.74 10.38
C GLY A 93 -20.83 16.88 10.61
N GLU A 94 -20.43 17.10 11.87
CA GLU A 94 -19.44 18.13 12.22
C GLU A 94 -18.07 17.84 11.64
N LEU A 95 -17.61 16.58 11.76
CA LEU A 95 -16.29 16.16 11.30
C LEU A 95 -16.21 16.14 9.77
N LEU A 96 -17.24 15.65 9.07
CA LEU A 96 -17.26 15.65 7.61
C LEU A 96 -17.35 17.07 7.01
N ALA A 97 -17.83 18.06 7.75
CA ALA A 97 -17.81 19.46 7.37
C ALA A 97 -16.45 20.15 7.58
N ALA A 98 -15.52 19.48 8.28
CA ALA A 98 -14.17 19.97 8.58
C ALA A 98 -13.10 19.18 7.85
N ALA A 99 -11.95 19.81 7.59
CA ALA A 99 -10.80 19.09 7.06
C ALA A 99 -10.26 18.10 8.13
N PRO A 100 -9.83 16.87 7.76
CA PRO A 100 -9.32 15.87 8.69
C PRO A 100 -8.18 16.36 9.60
N LYS A 101 -7.35 17.28 9.12
CA LYS A 101 -6.30 17.93 9.93
C LYS A 101 -6.83 18.72 11.14
N ASP A 102 -8.09 19.13 11.11
CA ASP A 102 -8.73 19.90 12.19
C ASP A 102 -9.49 19.01 13.18
N TRP A 103 -9.62 17.71 12.88
CA TRP A 103 -10.42 16.77 13.68
C TRP A 103 -9.87 16.57 15.08
N GLU A 104 -8.54 16.50 15.23
CA GLU A 104 -7.91 16.32 16.54
C GLU A 104 -8.28 17.45 17.50
N ALA A 105 -8.21 18.70 17.03
CA ALA A 105 -8.58 19.87 17.85
C ALA A 105 -10.07 19.87 18.22
N ARG A 106 -10.96 19.48 17.30
CA ARG A 106 -12.40 19.39 17.56
C ARG A 106 -12.73 18.29 18.57
N LEU A 107 -12.16 17.11 18.39
CA LEU A 107 -12.34 15.97 19.29
C LEU A 107 -11.78 16.30 20.70
N ALA A 108 -10.65 16.97 20.80
CA ALA A 108 -10.06 17.37 22.08
C ALA A 108 -10.96 18.33 22.90
N GLY A 109 -11.90 19.02 22.26
CA GLY A 109 -12.85 19.93 22.90
C GLY A 109 -13.86 19.26 23.83
N THR A 110 -14.11 17.95 23.70
CA THR A 110 -15.09 17.21 24.50
C THR A 110 -14.43 16.08 25.29
N GLU A 111 -15.08 15.62 26.37
CA GLU A 111 -14.57 14.48 27.14
C GLU A 111 -14.61 13.19 26.33
N GLN A 112 -15.70 12.93 25.60
CA GLN A 112 -15.86 11.77 24.73
C GLN A 112 -14.84 11.79 23.59
N GLY A 113 -14.58 12.96 22.98
CA GLY A 113 -13.59 13.12 21.93
C GLY A 113 -12.17 12.88 22.43
N ARG A 114 -11.81 13.31 23.65
CA ARG A 114 -10.52 12.99 24.26
C ARG A 114 -10.36 11.48 24.53
N ALA A 115 -11.42 10.81 24.98
CA ALA A 115 -11.40 9.36 25.15
C ALA A 115 -11.20 8.65 23.80
N PHE A 116 -11.92 9.07 22.76
CA PHE A 116 -11.76 8.58 21.38
C PHE A 116 -10.31 8.75 20.90
N LEU A 117 -9.73 9.94 21.01
CA LEU A 117 -8.35 10.23 20.62
C LEU A 117 -7.35 9.31 21.31
N LYS A 118 -7.55 9.06 22.60
CA LYS A 118 -6.70 8.14 23.37
C LYS A 118 -6.74 6.73 22.80
N GLU A 119 -7.94 6.19 22.55
CA GLU A 119 -8.11 4.86 21.97
C GLU A 119 -7.55 4.80 20.53
N PHE A 120 -7.78 5.85 19.74
CA PHE A 120 -7.28 5.92 18.37
C PHE A 120 -5.76 5.96 18.31
N ARG A 121 -5.10 6.69 19.22
CA ARG A 121 -3.63 6.68 19.32
C ARG A 121 -3.09 5.31 19.71
N VAL A 122 -3.73 4.60 20.65
CA VAL A 122 -3.36 3.22 20.99
C VAL A 122 -3.49 2.30 19.76
N PHE A 123 -4.56 2.44 18.99
CA PHE A 123 -4.73 1.68 17.76
C PHE A 123 -3.64 1.99 16.73
N LEU A 124 -3.27 3.26 16.56
CA LEU A 124 -2.15 3.63 15.69
C LEU A 124 -0.85 3.00 16.19
N ASP A 125 -0.51 3.15 17.45
CA ASP A 125 0.74 2.65 18.02
C ASP A 125 0.89 1.13 17.89
N GLU A 126 -0.21 0.39 18.06
CA GLU A 126 -0.18 -1.06 18.04
C GLU A 126 -0.39 -1.68 16.65
N LYS A 127 -1.13 -1.03 15.73
CA LYS A 127 -1.65 -1.67 14.51
C LYS A 127 -1.37 -0.94 13.21
N ALA A 128 -1.33 0.38 13.19
CA ALA A 128 -1.39 1.11 11.94
C ALA A 128 -0.46 2.33 11.85
N GLY A 129 0.10 2.79 12.94
CA GLY A 129 0.77 4.09 13.02
C GLY A 129 2.04 4.21 12.20
N TRP A 130 2.66 3.10 11.84
CA TRP A 130 3.81 3.05 10.94
C TRP A 130 3.44 3.09 9.44
N ARG A 131 2.15 3.10 9.08
CA ARG A 131 1.72 3.30 7.69
C ARG A 131 2.12 4.70 7.19
N MET A 132 2.42 4.77 5.88
CA MET A 132 2.73 5.99 5.15
C MET A 132 1.86 6.06 3.89
N GLU A 133 1.53 7.27 3.43
CA GLU A 133 0.77 7.45 2.18
C GLU A 133 1.54 6.94 0.95
N ARG A 134 2.87 7.07 0.95
CA ARG A 134 3.74 6.55 -0.10
C ARG A 134 4.64 5.47 0.46
N MET A 135 4.43 4.24 0.00
CA MET A 135 5.27 3.13 0.39
C MET A 135 6.74 3.37 -0.02
N ALA A 136 7.65 3.03 0.88
CA ALA A 136 9.10 3.19 0.72
C ALA A 136 9.62 4.64 0.64
N GLU A 137 8.79 5.65 0.80
CA GLU A 137 9.16 7.06 0.77
C GLU A 137 9.38 7.59 2.21
N ILE A 138 10.58 7.35 2.76
CA ILE A 138 10.89 7.69 4.16
C ILE A 138 10.84 9.18 4.51
N CYS A 139 10.75 10.08 3.54
CA CYS A 139 10.54 11.50 3.79
C CYS A 139 9.07 11.86 4.08
N VAL A 140 8.13 10.92 3.83
CA VAL A 140 6.71 11.12 4.15
C VAL A 140 6.44 10.71 5.60
N PRO A 141 5.72 11.52 6.41
CA PRO A 141 5.38 11.17 7.78
C PRO A 141 4.52 9.91 7.85
N THR A 142 4.70 9.16 8.94
CA THR A 142 3.82 8.04 9.27
C THR A 142 2.50 8.52 9.88
N TRP A 143 1.49 7.65 9.94
CA TRP A 143 0.20 8.00 10.55
C TRP A 143 0.30 8.31 12.05
N SER A 144 1.29 7.76 12.77
CA SER A 144 1.56 8.16 14.17
C SER A 144 2.15 9.55 14.28
N GLU A 145 2.91 10.01 13.28
CA GLU A 145 3.49 11.36 13.25
C GLU A 145 2.48 12.40 12.78
N ASP A 146 1.64 12.03 11.82
CA ASP A 146 0.56 12.86 11.27
C ASP A 146 -0.78 12.10 11.28
N ILE A 147 -1.49 12.24 12.38
CA ILE A 147 -2.77 11.58 12.62
C ILE A 147 -3.86 11.97 11.59
N ALA A 148 -3.70 13.13 10.94
CA ALA A 148 -4.65 13.59 9.92
C ALA A 148 -4.74 12.63 8.73
N GLN A 149 -3.64 11.98 8.36
CA GLN A 149 -3.63 10.96 7.31
C GLN A 149 -4.53 9.76 7.66
N ALA A 150 -4.50 9.32 8.92
CA ALA A 150 -5.40 8.26 9.39
C ALA A 150 -6.87 8.73 9.45
N PHE A 151 -7.11 9.99 9.84
CA PHE A 151 -8.45 10.57 9.81
C PHE A 151 -9.01 10.72 8.40
N ASP A 152 -8.19 10.98 7.38
CA ASP A 152 -8.61 10.93 5.99
C ASP A 152 -9.23 9.57 5.63
N LYS A 153 -8.65 8.48 6.13
CA LYS A 153 -9.18 7.12 5.92
C LYS A 153 -10.46 6.86 6.71
N VAL A 154 -10.54 7.34 7.95
CA VAL A 154 -11.79 7.28 8.75
C VAL A 154 -12.90 8.08 8.06
N ALA A 155 -12.58 9.23 7.46
CA ALA A 155 -13.55 10.04 6.71
C ALA A 155 -14.15 9.30 5.51
N ILE A 156 -13.37 8.44 4.84
CA ILE A 156 -13.88 7.59 3.75
C ILE A 156 -14.98 6.67 4.28
N TYR A 157 -14.73 5.99 5.42
CA TYR A 157 -15.73 5.10 6.02
C TYR A 157 -16.94 5.84 6.59
N LEU A 158 -16.77 7.07 7.08
CA LEU A 158 -17.91 7.92 7.44
C LEU A 158 -18.77 8.25 6.21
N LYS A 159 -18.17 8.62 5.08
CA LYS A 159 -18.87 8.90 3.83
C LYS A 159 -19.56 7.67 3.22
N ALA A 160 -19.03 6.46 3.45
CA ALA A 160 -19.64 5.22 2.99
C ALA A 160 -21.02 4.93 3.62
N GLY A 161 -21.34 5.59 4.74
CA GLY A 161 -22.65 5.53 5.39
C GLY A 161 -22.83 4.34 6.35
N GLN A 162 -23.94 4.37 7.08
CA GLN A 162 -24.24 3.40 8.14
C GLN A 162 -24.46 1.95 7.65
N THR A 163 -24.81 1.78 6.38
CA THR A 163 -25.06 0.46 5.79
C THR A 163 -23.80 -0.25 5.32
N PHE A 164 -22.67 0.46 5.30
CA PHE A 164 -21.39 -0.10 4.90
C PHE A 164 -20.80 -0.94 6.05
N ASP A 165 -20.68 -2.24 5.81
CA ASP A 165 -20.13 -3.22 6.76
C ASP A 165 -19.03 -4.02 6.05
N LEU A 166 -17.80 -3.67 6.35
CA LEU A 166 -16.62 -4.27 5.73
C LEU A 166 -16.49 -5.76 6.11
N GLU A 167 -16.77 -6.11 7.37
CA GLU A 167 -16.67 -7.49 7.84
C GLU A 167 -17.78 -8.38 7.21
N LYS A 168 -18.98 -7.87 7.11
CA LYS A 168 -20.08 -8.59 6.42
C LYS A 168 -19.75 -8.82 4.95
N LYS A 169 -19.15 -7.83 4.28
CA LYS A 169 -18.68 -7.96 2.90
C LYS A 169 -17.62 -9.07 2.78
N ARG A 170 -16.62 -9.08 3.67
CA ARG A 170 -15.58 -10.12 3.71
C ARG A 170 -16.18 -11.50 3.94
N GLN A 171 -17.11 -11.64 4.89
CA GLN A 171 -17.80 -12.90 5.19
C GLN A 171 -18.60 -13.40 3.99
N SER A 172 -19.26 -12.51 3.25
CA SER A 172 -19.96 -12.88 2.01
C SER A 172 -18.99 -13.43 0.96
N LEU A 173 -17.86 -12.75 0.73
CA LEU A 173 -16.81 -13.21 -0.18
C LEU A 173 -16.21 -14.56 0.26
N GLU A 174 -16.00 -14.75 1.57
CA GLU A 174 -15.53 -16.02 2.11
C GLU A 174 -16.54 -17.16 1.88
N ALA A 175 -17.83 -16.88 2.07
CA ALA A 175 -18.88 -17.85 1.81
C ALA A 175 -18.95 -18.23 0.31
N GLU A 176 -18.84 -17.24 -0.57
CA GLU A 176 -18.77 -17.47 -2.02
C GLU A 176 -17.54 -18.29 -2.40
N ARG A 177 -16.37 -17.98 -1.83
CA ARG A 177 -15.15 -18.76 -2.03
C ARG A 177 -15.36 -20.21 -1.65
N LYS A 178 -15.83 -20.49 -0.44
CA LYS A 178 -16.06 -21.87 0.05
C LYS A 178 -17.06 -22.64 -0.81
N LYS A 179 -18.10 -21.97 -1.30
CA LYS A 179 -19.07 -22.55 -2.23
C LYS A 179 -18.39 -22.91 -3.55
N THR A 180 -17.63 -21.97 -4.14
CA THR A 180 -16.93 -22.17 -5.42
C THR A 180 -15.86 -23.26 -5.31
N GLU A 181 -15.12 -23.33 -4.20
CA GLU A 181 -14.16 -24.41 -3.91
C GLU A 181 -14.83 -25.79 -4.03
N LYS A 182 -15.99 -25.96 -3.43
CA LYS A 182 -16.75 -27.22 -3.49
C LYS A 182 -17.22 -27.52 -4.90
N GLU A 183 -17.85 -26.57 -5.58
CA GLU A 183 -18.40 -26.73 -6.92
C GLU A 183 -17.31 -27.07 -7.94
N LEU A 184 -16.15 -26.42 -7.89
CA LEU A 184 -15.06 -26.71 -8.79
C LEU A 184 -14.40 -28.06 -8.47
N LEU A 185 -14.25 -28.42 -7.21
CA LEU A 185 -13.69 -29.70 -6.82
C LEU A 185 -14.57 -30.88 -7.28
N GLU A 186 -15.91 -30.73 -7.32
CA GLU A 186 -16.84 -31.72 -7.86
C GLU A 186 -16.67 -31.92 -9.38
N ARG A 187 -16.26 -30.87 -10.12
CA ARG A 187 -16.01 -30.92 -11.55
C ARG A 187 -14.66 -31.57 -11.93
N VAL A 188 -13.72 -31.65 -10.98
CA VAL A 188 -12.41 -32.30 -11.17
C VAL A 188 -12.55 -33.82 -11.02
N ALA A 189 -11.89 -34.57 -11.89
CA ALA A 189 -11.85 -36.03 -11.86
C ALA A 189 -11.35 -36.53 -10.51
N PRO A 190 -11.96 -37.60 -9.92
CA PRO A 190 -11.67 -38.05 -8.55
C PRO A 190 -10.18 -38.25 -8.25
N GLU A 191 -9.44 -38.79 -9.20
CA GLU A 191 -7.99 -39.08 -9.09
C GLU A 191 -7.13 -37.81 -9.02
N GLN A 192 -7.63 -36.67 -9.51
CA GLN A 192 -6.93 -35.39 -9.53
C GLN A 192 -7.32 -34.44 -8.39
N ARG A 193 -8.43 -34.73 -7.68
CA ARG A 193 -8.96 -33.87 -6.62
C ARG A 193 -7.95 -33.58 -5.51
N GLY A 194 -7.12 -34.55 -5.16
CA GLY A 194 -6.08 -34.37 -4.12
C GLY A 194 -5.09 -33.29 -4.49
N TRP A 195 -4.56 -33.34 -5.70
CA TRP A 195 -3.62 -32.34 -6.20
C TRP A 195 -4.26 -30.97 -6.39
N PHE A 196 -5.46 -30.95 -6.97
CA PHE A 196 -6.22 -29.70 -7.14
C PHE A 196 -6.45 -29.00 -5.79
N SER A 197 -6.96 -29.73 -4.80
CA SER A 197 -7.23 -29.19 -3.46
C SER A 197 -5.97 -28.72 -2.74
N MET A 198 -4.87 -29.48 -2.87
CA MET A 198 -3.59 -29.10 -2.26
C MET A 198 -3.06 -27.80 -2.88
N LEU A 199 -2.96 -27.74 -4.20
CA LEU A 199 -2.39 -26.57 -4.91
C LEU A 199 -3.27 -25.34 -4.73
N MET A 200 -4.61 -25.50 -4.73
CA MET A 200 -5.56 -24.44 -4.41
C MET A 200 -5.28 -23.83 -3.04
N LYS A 201 -5.15 -24.66 -1.99
CA LYS A 201 -4.86 -24.17 -0.63
C LYS A 201 -3.50 -23.47 -0.53
N VAL A 202 -2.49 -23.99 -1.22
CA VAL A 202 -1.18 -23.34 -1.28
C VAL A 202 -1.28 -21.97 -1.95
N ALA A 203 -1.94 -21.88 -3.10
CA ALA A 203 -2.15 -20.62 -3.82
C ALA A 203 -2.93 -19.59 -2.97
N GLN A 204 -3.99 -20.02 -2.28
CA GLN A 204 -4.77 -19.18 -1.37
C GLN A 204 -3.94 -18.65 -0.20
N ASN A 205 -3.15 -19.50 0.44
CA ASN A 205 -2.26 -19.08 1.53
C ASN A 205 -1.18 -18.11 1.03
N CYS A 206 -0.61 -18.37 -0.15
CA CYS A 206 0.38 -17.49 -0.76
C CYS A 206 -0.23 -16.13 -1.16
N SER A 207 -1.45 -16.10 -1.67
CA SER A 207 -2.17 -14.86 -1.97
C SER A 207 -2.38 -14.01 -0.71
N ARG A 208 -2.83 -14.62 0.39
CA ARG A 208 -2.95 -13.93 1.68
C ARG A 208 -1.61 -13.41 2.17
N PHE A 209 -0.57 -14.24 2.09
CA PHE A 209 0.77 -13.91 2.57
C PHE A 209 1.44 -12.82 1.71
N SER A 210 1.10 -12.74 0.41
CA SER A 210 1.51 -11.65 -0.46
C SER A 210 1.02 -10.28 0.04
N GLU A 211 -0.15 -10.20 0.65
CA GLU A 211 -0.64 -8.96 1.28
C GLU A 211 0.03 -8.71 2.65
N GLU A 212 0.25 -9.77 3.43
CA GLU A 212 0.85 -9.64 4.76
C GLU A 212 2.32 -9.19 4.70
N HIS A 213 3.09 -9.56 3.67
CA HIS A 213 4.49 -9.13 3.58
C HIS A 213 4.63 -7.61 3.41
N ASN A 214 3.73 -6.98 2.66
CA ASN A 214 3.71 -5.52 2.53
C ASN A 214 3.60 -4.85 3.91
N HIS A 215 2.75 -5.39 4.78
CA HIS A 215 2.58 -4.90 6.15
C HIS A 215 3.87 -5.04 6.97
N TYR A 216 4.43 -6.25 7.04
CA TYR A 216 5.54 -6.55 7.94
C TYR A 216 6.91 -6.14 7.40
N LEU A 217 7.14 -6.31 6.10
CA LEU A 217 8.45 -6.08 5.49
C LEU A 217 8.55 -4.67 4.91
N ASP A 218 7.62 -4.29 4.04
CA ASP A 218 7.79 -3.06 3.26
C ASP A 218 7.50 -1.82 4.09
N GLN A 219 6.34 -1.75 4.73
CA GLN A 219 5.95 -0.53 5.44
C GLN A 219 6.65 -0.39 6.79
N ASN A 220 6.64 -1.43 7.62
CA ASN A 220 7.17 -1.35 8.99
C ASN A 220 8.68 -1.06 9.02
N THR A 221 9.48 -1.66 8.10
CA THR A 221 10.92 -1.41 8.06
C THR A 221 11.27 -0.01 7.62
N HIS A 222 10.49 0.58 6.70
CA HIS A 222 10.69 1.98 6.29
C HIS A 222 10.30 2.95 7.42
N ALA A 223 9.23 2.68 8.15
CA ALA A 223 8.86 3.45 9.32
C ALA A 223 9.95 3.41 10.41
N LEU A 224 10.55 2.23 10.64
CA LEU A 224 11.67 2.08 11.56
C LEU A 224 12.90 2.88 11.09
N LEU A 225 13.25 2.81 9.80
CA LEU A 225 14.35 3.59 9.24
C LEU A 225 14.07 5.09 9.37
N ARG A 226 12.86 5.55 9.02
CA ARG A 226 12.45 6.96 9.20
C ARG A 226 12.63 7.42 10.64
N LYS A 227 12.08 6.66 11.61
CA LYS A 227 12.21 6.97 13.04
C LYS A 227 13.67 7.11 13.45
N THR A 228 14.51 6.19 13.02
CA THR A 228 15.95 6.19 13.31
C THR A 228 16.65 7.42 12.72
N CYS A 229 16.28 7.80 11.48
CA CYS A 229 16.78 9.04 10.87
C CYS A 229 16.36 10.28 11.68
N LEU A 230 15.11 10.36 12.11
CA LEU A 230 14.60 11.50 12.88
C LEU A 230 15.25 11.59 14.28
N ASP A 231 15.55 10.47 14.92
CA ASP A 231 16.27 10.48 16.20
C ASP A 231 17.70 11.06 16.05
N LEU A 232 18.40 10.75 14.94
CA LEU A 232 19.65 11.41 14.58
C LEU A 232 19.46 12.87 14.20
N ALA A 233 18.41 13.19 13.44
CA ALA A 233 18.12 14.56 13.01
C ALA A 233 17.97 15.54 14.17
N LYS A 234 17.39 15.13 15.31
CA LYS A 234 17.33 15.92 16.54
C LYS A 234 18.73 16.39 16.97
N ARG A 235 19.72 15.50 16.89
CA ARG A 235 21.12 15.81 17.23
C ARG A 235 21.76 16.76 16.22
N PHE A 236 21.45 16.58 14.91
CA PHE A 236 21.94 17.44 13.85
C PHE A 236 21.37 18.87 13.95
N VAL A 237 20.08 19.00 14.28
CA VAL A 237 19.44 20.30 14.53
C VAL A 237 20.06 20.97 15.76
N ALA A 238 20.15 20.24 16.90
CA ALA A 238 20.73 20.76 18.14
C ALA A 238 22.21 21.19 17.96
N GLY A 239 22.97 20.47 17.11
CA GLY A 239 24.35 20.83 16.75
C GLY A 239 24.46 21.94 15.71
N GLY A 240 23.35 22.39 15.10
CA GLY A 240 23.31 23.40 14.07
C GLY A 240 23.79 22.93 12.67
N ALA A 241 23.94 21.63 12.48
CA ALA A 241 24.37 21.04 11.20
C ALA A 241 23.31 21.15 10.10
N ILE A 242 22.03 21.05 10.47
CA ILE A 242 20.85 21.24 9.64
C ILE A 242 19.86 22.18 10.31
N ASN A 243 18.81 22.65 9.61
CA ASN A 243 17.84 23.60 10.15
C ASN A 243 16.65 22.93 10.84
N GLU A 244 16.13 21.87 10.26
CA GLU A 244 14.96 21.12 10.73
C GLU A 244 15.18 19.62 10.60
N GLN A 245 14.35 18.80 11.28
CA GLN A 245 14.58 17.35 11.31
C GLN A 245 14.45 16.70 9.93
N ASP A 246 13.50 17.14 9.12
CA ASP A 246 13.27 16.58 7.79
C ASP A 246 14.42 16.88 6.80
N ASP A 247 15.33 17.79 7.13
CA ASP A 247 16.55 18.04 6.34
C ASP A 247 17.44 16.80 6.24
N ILE A 248 17.34 15.86 7.18
CA ILE A 248 18.15 14.63 7.17
C ILE A 248 17.88 13.76 5.96
N PHE A 249 16.65 13.80 5.40
CA PHE A 249 16.29 13.03 4.22
C PHE A 249 16.90 13.53 2.92
N PHE A 250 17.53 14.71 2.95
CA PHE A 250 18.32 15.26 1.86
C PHE A 250 19.83 14.95 2.01
N LEU A 251 20.23 14.20 3.04
CA LEU A 251 21.60 13.78 3.25
C LEU A 251 21.84 12.36 2.72
N MET A 252 23.01 12.13 2.18
CA MET A 252 23.45 10.77 1.85
C MET A 252 23.86 10.02 3.13
N PRO A 253 23.72 8.69 3.19
CA PRO A 253 24.11 7.92 4.38
C PRO A 253 25.54 8.21 4.87
N ASP A 254 26.49 8.41 3.94
CA ASP A 254 27.88 8.73 4.32
C ASP A 254 28.04 10.12 4.96
N GLU A 255 27.21 11.08 4.60
CA GLU A 255 27.19 12.40 5.24
C GLU A 255 26.63 12.30 6.66
N VAL A 256 25.59 11.47 6.86
CA VAL A 256 25.05 11.15 8.17
C VAL A 256 26.11 10.48 9.05
N ARG A 257 26.85 9.49 8.53
CA ARG A 257 27.93 8.79 9.24
C ARG A 257 29.02 9.75 9.69
N ARG A 258 29.51 10.60 8.78
CA ARG A 258 30.58 11.53 9.08
C ARG A 258 30.19 12.58 10.14
N ALA A 259 29.01 13.13 10.02
CA ALA A 259 28.53 14.19 10.90
C ALA A 259 27.95 13.67 12.21
N GLY A 260 27.43 12.44 12.23
CA GLY A 260 26.61 11.92 13.32
C GLY A 260 27.33 11.78 14.65
N ILE A 261 28.66 11.54 14.67
CA ILE A 261 29.43 11.46 15.91
C ILE A 261 29.46 12.83 16.62
N ASN A 262 29.66 13.91 15.87
CA ASN A 262 29.71 15.27 16.39
C ASN A 262 29.08 16.26 15.39
N PRO A 263 27.73 16.34 15.34
CA PRO A 263 27.04 17.20 14.38
C PRO A 263 27.45 18.68 14.47
N GLY A 264 27.80 19.17 15.66
CA GLY A 264 28.20 20.56 15.87
C GLY A 264 29.48 21.00 15.16
N LYS A 265 30.24 20.06 14.58
CA LYS A 265 31.42 20.37 13.76
C LYS A 265 31.11 20.48 12.27
N PHE A 266 29.87 20.28 11.86
CA PHE A 266 29.47 20.23 10.46
C PHE A 266 28.42 21.30 10.15
N ASN A 267 28.46 21.81 8.92
CA ASN A 267 27.40 22.66 8.38
C ASN A 267 26.96 22.07 7.04
N LEU A 268 25.81 21.40 7.04
CA LEU A 268 25.26 20.70 5.89
C LEU A 268 24.10 21.47 5.22
N LYS A 269 23.76 22.66 5.75
CA LYS A 269 22.59 23.45 5.31
C LYS A 269 22.59 23.78 3.83
N ALA A 270 23.77 24.14 3.27
CA ALA A 270 23.88 24.49 1.85
C ALA A 270 23.63 23.29 0.93
N ILE A 271 24.11 22.09 1.30
CA ILE A 271 23.88 20.87 0.51
C ILE A 271 22.42 20.42 0.59
N VAL A 272 21.81 20.53 1.77
CA VAL A 272 20.38 20.27 1.99
C VAL A 272 19.53 21.22 1.14
N ALA A 273 19.77 22.52 1.20
CA ALA A 273 19.03 23.53 0.43
C ALA A 273 19.08 23.22 -1.07
N ARG A 274 20.27 22.98 -1.61
CA ARG A 274 20.43 22.62 -3.03
C ARG A 274 19.63 21.38 -3.41
N ARG A 275 19.73 20.29 -2.64
CA ARG A 275 19.02 19.04 -2.94
C ARG A 275 17.50 19.17 -2.77
N ARG A 276 17.07 19.97 -1.82
CA ARG A 276 15.64 20.30 -1.66
C ARG A 276 15.12 21.06 -2.89
N ASP A 277 15.87 22.03 -3.39
CA ASP A 277 15.52 22.76 -4.62
C ASP A 277 15.48 21.82 -5.83
N GLU A 278 16.46 20.94 -5.98
CA GLU A 278 16.49 19.91 -7.02
C GLU A 278 15.24 19.01 -6.92
N TRP A 279 14.92 18.52 -5.74
CA TRP A 279 13.73 17.70 -5.49
C TRP A 279 12.41 18.43 -5.85
N VAL A 280 12.28 19.71 -5.46
CA VAL A 280 11.13 20.53 -5.82
C VAL A 280 11.03 20.71 -7.34
N GLN A 281 12.13 20.91 -8.03
CA GLN A 281 12.14 21.03 -9.50
C GLN A 281 11.73 19.72 -10.18
N TRP A 282 12.25 18.58 -9.72
CA TRP A 282 11.85 17.26 -10.24
C TRP A 282 10.35 17.01 -10.06
N ASN A 283 9.79 17.32 -8.90
CA ASN A 283 8.34 17.18 -8.66
C ASN A 283 7.48 18.10 -9.55
N LYS A 284 7.96 19.30 -9.87
CA LYS A 284 7.25 20.21 -10.80
C LYS A 284 7.28 19.73 -12.24
N ASN A 285 8.36 19.09 -12.66
CA ASN A 285 8.54 18.64 -14.04
C ASN A 285 7.71 17.40 -14.39
N GLY A 286 7.03 16.80 -13.40
CA GLY A 286 6.25 15.58 -13.58
C GLY A 286 7.11 14.33 -13.77
N ASN A 287 6.47 13.25 -14.19
CA ASN A 287 7.13 11.97 -14.38
C ASN A 287 8.15 12.02 -15.54
N ALA A 288 9.29 11.35 -15.35
CA ALA A 288 10.24 11.15 -16.43
C ALA A 288 9.57 10.40 -17.61
N PRO A 289 9.94 10.69 -18.85
CA PRO A 289 9.41 9.96 -19.99
C PRO A 289 9.75 8.48 -19.87
N ILE A 290 8.79 7.62 -20.20
CA ILE A 290 8.94 6.15 -20.14
C ILE A 290 10.09 5.67 -21.05
N VAL A 291 10.31 6.35 -22.19
CA VAL A 291 11.36 6.03 -23.14
C VAL A 291 12.37 7.17 -23.18
N LEU A 292 13.60 6.90 -22.73
CA LEU A 292 14.69 7.87 -22.70
C LEU A 292 15.59 7.83 -23.94
N ARG A 293 15.43 6.83 -24.84
CA ARG A 293 16.28 6.63 -26.02
C ARG A 293 15.42 6.45 -27.26
N ALA A 294 15.68 7.27 -28.26
CA ALA A 294 14.97 7.22 -29.55
C ALA A 294 15.36 6.02 -30.43
N ASP A 295 16.51 5.41 -30.18
CA ASP A 295 17.07 4.28 -30.92
C ASP A 295 16.58 2.91 -30.41
N PHE A 296 15.76 2.88 -29.35
CA PHE A 296 15.27 1.66 -28.75
C PHE A 296 13.73 1.61 -28.85
N SER A 297 13.21 0.76 -29.73
CA SER A 297 11.77 0.64 -29.85
C SER A 297 11.19 -0.21 -28.70
N LEU A 298 10.10 0.26 -28.09
CA LEU A 298 9.41 -0.48 -27.02
C LEU A 298 8.99 -1.90 -27.46
N PRO A 299 8.47 -2.15 -28.68
CA PRO A 299 8.16 -3.49 -29.17
C PRO A 299 9.39 -4.42 -29.19
N GLN A 300 10.56 -3.95 -29.64
CA GLN A 300 11.80 -4.75 -29.65
C GLN A 300 12.28 -5.08 -28.22
N ALA A 301 12.21 -4.10 -27.30
CA ALA A 301 12.53 -4.33 -25.89
C ALA A 301 11.63 -5.39 -25.27
N MET A 302 10.33 -5.30 -25.53
CA MET A 302 9.34 -6.26 -25.05
C MET A 302 9.59 -7.66 -25.64
N GLU A 303 9.92 -7.77 -26.91
CA GLU A 303 10.24 -9.05 -27.54
C GLU A 303 11.46 -9.71 -26.90
N VAL A 304 12.54 -8.95 -26.65
CA VAL A 304 13.74 -9.45 -25.95
C VAL A 304 13.39 -9.88 -24.53
N MET A 305 12.63 -9.06 -23.80
CA MET A 305 12.23 -9.35 -22.42
C MET A 305 11.37 -10.63 -22.35
N VAL A 306 10.36 -10.76 -23.21
CA VAL A 306 9.50 -11.96 -23.28
C VAL A 306 10.31 -13.22 -23.57
N LYS A 307 11.31 -13.12 -24.46
CA LYS A 307 12.17 -14.26 -24.84
C LYS A 307 13.21 -14.62 -23.76
N SER A 308 13.59 -13.68 -22.91
CA SER A 308 14.67 -13.84 -21.92
C SER A 308 14.19 -14.13 -20.49
N MET A 309 12.94 -13.82 -20.17
CA MET A 309 12.37 -14.05 -18.83
C MET A 309 11.68 -15.41 -18.77
N ASP A 310 11.76 -16.04 -17.59
CA ASP A 310 10.91 -17.21 -17.32
C ASP A 310 9.42 -16.80 -17.28
N PRO A 311 8.48 -17.75 -17.60
CA PRO A 311 7.06 -17.41 -17.71
C PRO A 311 6.43 -16.85 -16.44
N ILE A 312 6.95 -17.23 -15.25
CA ILE A 312 6.45 -16.73 -13.96
C ILE A 312 6.92 -15.28 -13.76
N ALA A 313 8.21 -15.02 -13.95
CA ALA A 313 8.77 -13.67 -13.87
C ALA A 313 8.10 -12.74 -14.89
N LEU A 314 7.87 -13.20 -16.12
CA LEU A 314 7.18 -12.43 -17.14
C LEU A 314 5.76 -12.04 -16.68
N LYS A 315 5.00 -12.98 -16.15
CA LYS A 315 3.65 -12.72 -15.67
C LYS A 315 3.62 -11.76 -14.49
N VAL A 316 4.57 -11.86 -13.56
CA VAL A 316 4.67 -11.00 -12.37
C VAL A 316 5.11 -9.58 -12.73
N VAL A 317 6.10 -9.44 -13.61
CA VAL A 317 6.71 -8.12 -13.92
C VAL A 317 5.95 -7.38 -15.02
N VAL A 318 5.52 -8.10 -16.04
CA VAL A 318 4.87 -7.50 -17.22
C VAL A 318 3.35 -7.62 -17.17
N GLY A 319 2.84 -8.63 -16.48
CA GLY A 319 1.42 -8.94 -16.46
C GLY A 319 0.92 -9.53 -17.79
N LYS A 320 -0.35 -9.34 -18.07
CA LYS A 320 -0.96 -9.69 -19.36
C LYS A 320 -0.86 -8.50 -20.31
N MET A 321 -0.35 -8.75 -21.51
CA MET A 321 -0.42 -7.74 -22.57
C MET A 321 -1.87 -7.56 -23.02
N PRO A 322 -2.31 -6.32 -23.27
CA PRO A 322 -3.63 -6.07 -23.82
C PRO A 322 -3.79 -6.79 -25.16
N GLU A 323 -4.82 -7.63 -25.29
CA GLU A 323 -5.19 -8.22 -26.58
C GLU A 323 -6.10 -7.25 -27.33
N ALA A 324 -5.76 -6.99 -28.59
CA ALA A 324 -6.64 -6.23 -29.45
C ALA A 324 -7.92 -7.03 -29.70
N ARG A 325 -9.07 -6.44 -29.39
CA ARG A 325 -10.40 -7.00 -29.63
C ARG A 325 -11.17 -6.07 -30.57
N PRO A 326 -10.86 -6.09 -31.86
CA PRO A 326 -11.46 -5.15 -32.84
C PRO A 326 -12.97 -5.29 -32.96
N GLU A 327 -13.54 -6.41 -32.52
CA GLU A 327 -14.99 -6.65 -32.46
C GLU A 327 -15.70 -5.86 -31.38
N LEU A 328 -14.99 -5.41 -30.35
CA LEU A 328 -15.53 -4.57 -29.28
C LEU A 328 -15.46 -3.11 -29.71
N LYS A 329 -16.60 -2.43 -29.68
CA LYS A 329 -16.64 -0.97 -29.83
C LYS A 329 -16.47 -0.33 -28.45
N ALA A 330 -15.26 0.11 -28.16
CA ALA A 330 -14.94 0.81 -26.92
C ALA A 330 -14.04 2.01 -27.21
N ASP A 331 -14.15 3.05 -26.40
CA ASP A 331 -13.31 4.24 -26.50
C ASP A 331 -11.88 3.96 -26.00
N LEU A 332 -11.75 3.05 -25.01
CA LEU A 332 -10.47 2.63 -24.44
C LEU A 332 -10.41 1.10 -24.32
N TYR A 333 -9.23 0.57 -24.47
CA TYR A 333 -8.92 -0.85 -24.30
C TYR A 333 -7.81 -1.03 -23.28
N GLY A 334 -7.88 -2.09 -22.47
CA GLY A 334 -6.88 -2.40 -21.46
C GLY A 334 -6.86 -3.87 -21.10
N THR A 335 -5.93 -4.25 -20.22
CA THR A 335 -5.84 -5.60 -19.68
C THR A 335 -6.86 -5.77 -18.55
N CYS A 336 -7.63 -6.86 -18.59
CA CYS A 336 -8.57 -7.20 -17.54
C CYS A 336 -7.83 -7.67 -16.28
N GLY A 337 -7.88 -6.86 -15.21
CA GLY A 337 -7.34 -7.23 -13.90
C GLY A 337 -8.33 -7.98 -13.02
N SER A 338 -9.65 -7.76 -13.22
CA SER A 338 -10.72 -8.44 -12.50
C SER A 338 -11.94 -8.58 -13.41
N ALA A 339 -12.49 -9.79 -13.46
CA ALA A 339 -13.65 -10.08 -14.31
C ALA A 339 -14.89 -9.35 -13.85
N GLY A 340 -15.70 -8.90 -14.81
CA GLY A 340 -16.99 -8.30 -14.53
C GLY A 340 -17.32 -7.14 -15.45
N VAL A 341 -18.52 -6.61 -15.28
CA VAL A 341 -18.99 -5.38 -15.91
C VAL A 341 -19.46 -4.46 -14.80
N ALA A 342 -18.96 -3.24 -14.80
CA ALA A 342 -19.37 -2.23 -13.84
C ALA A 342 -19.77 -0.95 -14.56
N GLU A 343 -20.80 -0.27 -14.02
CA GLU A 343 -21.28 1.00 -14.50
C GLU A 343 -21.32 2.00 -13.33
N GLY A 344 -20.76 3.18 -13.54
CA GLY A 344 -20.68 4.24 -12.55
C GLY A 344 -20.09 5.51 -13.11
N VAL A 345 -20.02 6.54 -12.26
CA VAL A 345 -19.38 7.82 -12.63
C VAL A 345 -17.86 7.63 -12.59
N ALA A 346 -17.18 8.01 -13.68
CA ALA A 346 -15.72 8.00 -13.72
C ALA A 346 -15.17 9.14 -12.84
N ARG A 347 -14.44 8.76 -11.79
CA ARG A 347 -13.79 9.68 -10.87
C ARG A 347 -12.28 9.66 -11.10
N VAL A 348 -11.78 10.74 -11.72
CA VAL A 348 -10.35 10.86 -12.03
C VAL A 348 -9.61 11.36 -10.79
N VAL A 349 -8.61 10.58 -10.36
CA VAL A 349 -7.76 10.87 -9.21
C VAL A 349 -6.31 10.98 -9.71
N LEU A 350 -5.79 12.20 -9.72
CA LEU A 350 -4.42 12.49 -10.15
C LEU A 350 -3.46 12.69 -8.96
N LYS A 351 -4.01 12.95 -7.78
CA LYS A 351 -3.28 13.17 -6.53
C LYS A 351 -4.12 12.71 -5.34
N ASP A 352 -3.48 12.48 -4.21
CA ASP A 352 -4.12 11.90 -3.02
C ASP A 352 -5.29 12.75 -2.47
N GLU A 353 -5.24 14.07 -2.60
CA GLU A 353 -6.34 14.96 -2.17
C GLU A 353 -7.64 14.73 -2.97
N ASP A 354 -7.53 14.26 -4.22
CA ASP A 354 -8.68 13.98 -5.07
C ASP A 354 -9.49 12.76 -4.57
N LEU A 355 -8.88 11.89 -3.74
CA LEU A 355 -9.56 10.74 -3.13
C LEU A 355 -10.80 11.14 -2.32
N ALA A 356 -10.77 12.32 -1.72
CA ALA A 356 -11.90 12.85 -0.97
C ALA A 356 -13.16 13.08 -1.82
N THR A 357 -13.02 13.11 -3.16
CA THR A 357 -14.14 13.32 -4.09
C THR A 357 -14.89 12.04 -4.45
N ILE A 358 -14.32 10.85 -4.14
CA ILE A 358 -14.88 9.54 -4.49
C ILE A 358 -16.18 9.32 -3.71
N GLN A 359 -17.18 8.80 -4.43
CA GLN A 359 -18.49 8.44 -3.89
C GLN A 359 -18.73 6.94 -4.05
N ASN A 360 -19.66 6.42 -3.24
CA ASN A 360 -20.08 5.02 -3.34
C ASN A 360 -20.67 4.72 -4.73
N GLY A 361 -20.11 3.72 -5.40
CA GLY A 361 -20.54 3.31 -6.74
C GLY A 361 -19.78 3.95 -7.90
N ASP A 362 -18.79 4.82 -7.65
CA ASP A 362 -17.93 5.39 -8.69
C ASP A 362 -17.02 4.34 -9.34
N ILE A 363 -16.50 4.67 -10.52
CA ILE A 363 -15.37 4.01 -11.17
C ILE A 363 -14.13 4.88 -10.93
N LEU A 364 -13.16 4.36 -10.20
CA LEU A 364 -11.89 5.05 -9.98
C LEU A 364 -11.05 5.03 -11.26
N VAL A 365 -10.58 6.20 -11.68
CA VAL A 365 -9.61 6.33 -12.78
C VAL A 365 -8.36 7.02 -12.22
N ALA A 366 -7.21 6.34 -12.26
CA ALA A 366 -5.97 6.85 -11.69
C ALA A 366 -4.76 6.40 -12.51
N MET A 367 -3.61 7.04 -12.33
CA MET A 367 -2.35 6.57 -12.96
C MET A 367 -1.79 5.32 -12.29
N SER A 368 -2.02 5.16 -11.00
CA SER A 368 -1.64 4.00 -10.18
C SER A 368 -2.44 4.04 -8.89
N THR A 369 -2.47 2.93 -8.17
CA THR A 369 -3.06 2.87 -6.83
C THR A 369 -1.96 2.68 -5.78
N SER A 370 -2.27 3.02 -4.53
CA SER A 370 -1.38 2.85 -3.38
C SER A 370 -2.05 1.93 -2.34
N PRO A 371 -1.31 1.17 -1.53
CA PRO A 371 -1.87 0.42 -0.40
C PRO A 371 -2.67 1.28 0.58
N ALA A 372 -2.34 2.57 0.70
CA ALA A 372 -3.09 3.53 1.51
C ALA A 372 -4.51 3.81 0.98
N TRP A 373 -4.82 3.42 -0.26
CA TRP A 373 -6.14 3.58 -0.89
C TRP A 373 -7.10 2.41 -0.65
N THR A 374 -6.68 1.38 0.09
CA THR A 374 -7.50 0.19 0.39
C THR A 374 -8.92 0.52 0.84
N PRO A 375 -9.18 1.54 1.69
CA PRO A 375 -10.54 1.91 2.10
C PRO A 375 -11.49 2.22 0.95
N ILE A 376 -10.97 2.78 -0.16
CA ILE A 376 -11.77 3.20 -1.31
C ILE A 376 -12.30 2.00 -2.10
N PHE A 377 -11.51 0.92 -2.19
CA PHE A 377 -11.91 -0.27 -2.96
C PHE A 377 -13.19 -0.94 -2.43
N GLY A 378 -13.53 -0.68 -1.17
CA GLY A 378 -14.82 -1.09 -0.62
C GLY A 378 -16.03 -0.33 -1.18
N MET A 379 -15.83 0.89 -1.67
CA MET A 379 -16.88 1.81 -2.10
C MET A 379 -17.09 1.84 -3.61
N ILE A 380 -16.02 1.67 -4.39
CA ILE A 380 -16.06 1.77 -5.84
C ILE A 380 -16.54 0.49 -6.51
N LYS A 381 -17.05 0.60 -7.73
CA LYS A 381 -17.49 -0.54 -8.54
C LYS A 381 -16.43 -1.04 -9.51
N GLY A 382 -15.43 -0.22 -9.81
CA GLY A 382 -14.35 -0.59 -10.72
C GLY A 382 -13.15 0.35 -10.62
N VAL A 383 -12.02 -0.11 -11.15
CA VAL A 383 -10.76 0.63 -11.21
C VAL A 383 -10.21 0.58 -12.63
N VAL A 384 -9.75 1.72 -13.12
CA VAL A 384 -8.98 1.87 -14.36
C VAL A 384 -7.65 2.55 -13.99
N VAL A 385 -6.51 1.90 -14.25
CA VAL A 385 -5.16 2.41 -13.96
C VAL A 385 -4.26 2.27 -15.17
#